data_6fba941197328925cc58e65ed03d6cdf
#
_entry.id   6fba941197328925cc58e65ed03d6cdf
#
_cell.length_a   1.000
_cell.length_b   1.000
_cell.length_c   1.000
_cell.angle_alpha   90.00
_cell.angle_beta   90.00
_cell.angle_gamma   90.00
#
_symmetry.space_group_name_H-M   'P 1'
#
loop_
_entity.id
_entity.type
_entity.pdbx_description
1 polymer ?
#
loop_
_entity_poly.entity_id
_entity_poly.type
_entity_poly.pdbx_seq_one_letter_code
_entity_poly.pdbx_strand_id
1 'polypeptide(L)'
;MIFLLCTKLERNLIMSLFYPNIYQKNILSIDYKKLKEKGIKLLIYDLDNTIISYETNILDKEIIDLFKELKKSFQIVVLSNTTNPNKIKNTCNTLNIEYIKFACKPFFLGFYKIKRKYNVSYDKMCMIGDQFLTDIYGSNKLGLTSCLIDKISDVEGKYTKFKRKIEKRIIKSLYKKYNFERGKYYD
;
A
#
# COMPACT_ATOMS: atom_id res chain seq x y z
N MET A 1 -17.12 16.79 -8.00
CA MET A 1 -18.48 16.77 -8.57
C MET A 1 -19.18 15.42 -8.48
N ILE A 2 -18.49 14.28 -8.33
CA ILE A 2 -19.11 12.92 -8.20
C ILE A 2 -19.77 12.68 -6.82
N PHE A 3 -19.39 13.41 -5.78
CA PHE A 3 -19.91 13.21 -4.41
C PHE A 3 -21.29 13.85 -4.11
N LEU A 4 -21.84 14.65 -5.01
CA LEU A 4 -23.06 15.44 -4.75
C LEU A 4 -24.37 14.72 -5.11
N LEU A 5 -24.32 13.59 -5.80
CA LEU A 5 -25.50 12.84 -6.25
C LEU A 5 -25.64 11.43 -5.61
N CYS A 6 -24.70 11.03 -4.73
CA CYS A 6 -24.75 9.73 -4.07
C CYS A 6 -25.67 9.71 -2.85
N THR A 7 -26.48 8.65 -2.74
CA THR A 7 -27.28 8.37 -1.53
C THR A 7 -26.37 8.20 -0.30
N LYS A 8 -26.93 8.27 0.91
CA LYS A 8 -26.19 8.03 2.17
C LYS A 8 -25.55 6.64 2.18
N LEU A 9 -26.22 5.65 1.58
CA LEU A 9 -25.74 4.25 1.50
C LEU A 9 -24.53 4.13 0.58
N GLU A 10 -24.59 4.72 -0.60
CA GLU A 10 -23.48 4.72 -1.57
C GLU A 10 -22.26 5.45 -1.04
N ARG A 11 -22.45 6.57 -0.33
CA ARG A 11 -21.35 7.28 0.35
C ARG A 11 -20.69 6.42 1.42
N ASN A 12 -21.48 5.64 2.15
CA ASN A 12 -20.95 4.72 3.16
C ASN A 12 -20.15 3.58 2.52
N LEU A 13 -20.63 3.02 1.42
CA LEU A 13 -19.95 1.97 0.66
C LEU A 13 -18.63 2.48 0.06
N ILE A 14 -18.63 3.67 -0.53
CA ILE A 14 -17.40 4.28 -1.07
C ILE A 14 -16.40 4.55 0.06
N MET A 15 -16.85 5.03 1.21
CA MET A 15 -15.97 5.30 2.35
C MET A 15 -15.36 4.02 2.94
N SER A 16 -16.06 2.88 2.92
CA SER A 16 -15.49 1.61 3.38
C SER A 16 -14.31 1.15 2.54
N LEU A 17 -14.27 1.50 1.25
CA LEU A 17 -13.12 1.21 0.38
C LEU A 17 -11.83 1.96 0.76
N PHE A 18 -11.94 3.01 1.56
CA PHE A 18 -10.78 3.72 2.10
C PHE A 18 -10.36 3.23 3.50
N TYR A 19 -11.10 2.29 4.08
CA TYR A 19 -10.79 1.76 5.39
C TYR A 19 -9.79 0.59 5.25
N PRO A 20 -8.56 0.73 5.75
CA PRO A 20 -7.57 -0.33 5.62
C PRO A 20 -7.87 -1.48 6.56
N ASN A 21 -7.52 -2.72 6.17
CA ASN A 21 -7.60 -3.87 7.07
C ASN A 21 -6.54 -3.80 8.20
N ILE A 22 -5.43 -3.11 7.93
CA ILE A 22 -4.32 -2.99 8.87
C ILE A 22 -3.81 -1.56 8.84
N TYR A 23 -3.52 -0.97 10.02
CA TYR A 23 -2.82 0.31 10.10
C TYR A 23 -1.65 0.23 11.08
N GLN A 24 -0.43 0.39 10.59
CA GLN A 24 0.81 0.29 11.37
C GLN A 24 1.69 1.53 11.21
N LYS A 25 2.71 1.67 12.07
CA LYS A 25 3.64 2.80 12.01
C LYS A 25 4.51 2.74 10.75
N ASN A 26 5.07 1.58 10.46
CA ASN A 26 5.97 1.34 9.31
C ASN A 26 5.98 -0.15 8.97
N ILE A 27 6.74 -0.52 7.95
CA ILE A 27 6.83 -1.92 7.51
C ILE A 27 7.49 -2.84 8.54
N LEU A 28 8.34 -2.33 9.44
CA LEU A 28 8.95 -3.11 10.53
C LEU A 28 7.96 -3.44 11.65
N SER A 29 6.88 -2.67 11.77
CA SER A 29 5.85 -2.83 12.82
C SER A 29 4.73 -3.79 12.42
N ILE A 30 4.75 -4.33 11.19
CA ILE A 30 3.73 -5.26 10.69
C ILE A 30 3.97 -6.66 11.28
N ASP A 31 2.92 -7.27 11.83
CA ASP A 31 2.95 -8.68 12.22
C ASP A 31 2.77 -9.59 10.99
N TYR A 32 3.86 -9.91 10.33
CA TYR A 32 3.86 -10.77 9.15
C TYR A 32 3.46 -12.22 9.46
N LYS A 33 3.61 -12.67 10.71
CA LYS A 33 3.13 -13.98 11.13
C LYS A 33 1.61 -14.06 11.01
N LYS A 34 0.89 -13.03 11.50
CA LYS A 34 -0.57 -12.94 11.30
C LYS A 34 -0.97 -12.93 9.83
N LEU A 35 -0.24 -12.22 8.97
CA LEU A 35 -0.52 -12.25 7.53
C LEU A 35 -0.38 -13.65 6.96
N LYS A 36 0.66 -14.39 7.35
CA LYS A 36 0.88 -15.77 6.94
C LYS A 36 -0.23 -16.69 7.44
N GLU A 37 -0.65 -16.54 8.69
CA GLU A 37 -1.75 -17.30 9.30
C GLU A 37 -3.10 -17.03 8.62
N LYS A 38 -3.35 -15.78 8.16
CA LYS A 38 -4.49 -15.41 7.30
C LYS A 38 -4.40 -15.95 5.87
N GLY A 39 -3.33 -16.66 5.51
CA GLY A 39 -3.16 -17.28 4.19
C GLY A 39 -2.60 -16.34 3.12
N ILE A 40 -2.09 -15.18 3.49
CA ILE A 40 -1.40 -14.29 2.53
C ILE A 40 -0.15 -14.98 1.99
N LYS A 41 0.01 -14.94 0.66
CA LYS A 41 1.13 -15.57 -0.06
C LYS A 41 2.00 -14.54 -0.77
N LEU A 42 1.44 -13.40 -1.13
CA LEU A 42 2.12 -12.35 -1.87
C LEU A 42 2.00 -11.01 -1.15
N LEU A 43 3.13 -10.36 -0.91
CA LEU A 43 3.21 -8.99 -0.40
C LEU A 43 3.50 -8.04 -1.56
N ILE A 44 2.69 -7.01 -1.68
CA ILE A 44 2.84 -5.94 -2.68
C ILE A 44 3.18 -4.67 -1.91
N TYR A 45 4.33 -4.08 -2.21
CA TYR A 45 4.76 -2.84 -1.56
C TYR A 45 4.67 -1.66 -2.52
N ASP A 46 4.21 -0.51 -2.03
CA ASP A 46 4.60 0.76 -2.65
C ASP A 46 6.08 1.05 -2.40
N LEU A 47 6.67 1.98 -3.15
CA LEU A 47 8.09 2.31 -3.04
C LEU A 47 8.31 3.56 -2.19
N ASP A 48 7.84 4.71 -2.72
CA ASP A 48 8.15 6.03 -2.20
C ASP A 48 7.39 6.30 -0.89
N ASN A 49 8.12 6.65 0.16
CA ASN A 49 7.58 6.82 1.51
C ASN A 49 6.98 5.57 2.16
N THR A 50 7.20 4.39 1.56
CA THR A 50 6.81 3.08 2.09
C THR A 50 8.03 2.22 2.42
N ILE A 51 8.84 1.84 1.42
CA ILE A 51 10.10 1.09 1.61
C ILE A 51 11.25 2.06 1.86
N ILE A 52 11.25 3.18 1.14
CA ILE A 52 12.33 4.15 1.14
C ILE A 52 11.74 5.58 1.08
N SER A 53 12.37 6.52 1.76
CA SER A 53 11.96 7.93 1.68
C SER A 53 11.99 8.44 0.23
N TYR A 54 11.11 9.38 -0.10
CA TYR A 54 11.08 9.99 -1.43
C TYR A 54 12.42 10.63 -1.83
N GLU A 55 13.16 11.16 -0.86
CA GLU A 55 14.38 11.94 -1.07
C GLU A 55 15.65 11.12 -1.19
N THR A 56 15.69 9.93 -0.61
CA THR A 56 16.89 9.10 -0.54
C THR A 56 16.84 7.94 -1.55
N ASN A 57 18.04 7.45 -1.90
CA ASN A 57 18.24 6.21 -2.65
C ASN A 57 18.96 5.14 -1.80
N ILE A 58 19.17 5.41 -0.51
CA ILE A 58 19.88 4.52 0.41
C ILE A 58 18.85 3.76 1.25
N LEU A 59 18.96 2.46 1.27
CA LEU A 59 18.15 1.57 2.10
C LEU A 59 18.81 1.35 3.45
N ASP A 60 18.02 1.42 4.50
CA ASP A 60 18.45 1.05 5.84
C ASP A 60 18.71 -0.46 5.93
N LYS A 61 19.73 -0.84 6.71
CA LYS A 61 20.09 -2.25 6.92
C LYS A 61 18.92 -3.07 7.46
N GLU A 62 18.14 -2.51 8.39
CA GLU A 62 16.96 -3.18 8.97
C GLU A 62 15.91 -3.55 7.89
N ILE A 63 15.74 -2.70 6.90
CA ILE A 63 14.83 -2.97 5.77
C ILE A 63 15.38 -4.13 4.90
N ILE A 64 16.68 -4.10 4.62
CA ILE A 64 17.32 -5.17 3.84
C ILE A 64 17.16 -6.51 4.56
N ASP A 65 17.42 -6.54 5.86
CA ASP A 65 17.34 -7.76 6.67
C ASP A 65 15.88 -8.23 6.80
N LEU A 66 14.92 -7.34 6.98
CA LEU A 66 13.47 -7.65 6.93
C LEU A 66 13.10 -8.36 5.63
N PHE A 67 13.48 -7.80 4.48
CA PHE A 67 13.12 -8.39 3.18
C PHE A 67 13.79 -9.75 2.95
N LYS A 68 15.00 -9.98 3.48
CA LYS A 68 15.62 -11.31 3.46
C LYS A 68 14.78 -12.35 4.18
N GLU A 69 14.27 -12.01 5.38
CA GLU A 69 13.42 -12.90 6.16
C GLU A 69 12.05 -13.13 5.49
N LEU A 70 11.41 -12.08 5.02
CA LEU A 70 10.09 -12.17 4.40
C LEU A 70 10.07 -13.05 3.15
N LYS A 71 11.14 -13.04 2.35
CA LYS A 71 11.29 -13.89 1.16
C LYS A 71 11.28 -15.39 1.47
N LYS A 72 11.55 -15.81 2.70
CA LYS A 72 11.45 -17.21 3.12
C LYS A 72 9.99 -17.70 3.19
N SER A 73 9.03 -16.80 3.33
CA SER A 73 7.62 -17.12 3.56
C SER A 73 6.66 -16.52 2.56
N PHE A 74 7.05 -15.47 1.85
CA PHE A 74 6.19 -14.73 0.93
C PHE A 74 6.87 -14.50 -0.42
N GLN A 75 6.09 -14.46 -1.48
CA GLN A 75 6.47 -13.78 -2.69
C GLN A 75 6.37 -12.27 -2.47
N ILE A 76 7.27 -11.50 -3.06
CA ILE A 76 7.31 -10.04 -2.82
C ILE A 76 7.47 -9.32 -4.16
N VAL A 77 6.72 -8.25 -4.33
CA VAL A 77 6.80 -7.37 -5.52
C VAL A 77 6.57 -5.92 -5.14
N VAL A 78 7.28 -5.01 -5.79
CA VAL A 78 7.02 -3.57 -5.68
C VAL A 78 6.09 -3.12 -6.79
N LEU A 79 5.03 -2.39 -6.44
CA LEU A 79 4.06 -1.80 -7.35
C LEU A 79 4.04 -0.28 -7.16
N SER A 80 4.69 0.47 -8.04
CA SER A 80 4.88 1.90 -7.84
C SER A 80 4.43 2.77 -9.02
N ASN A 81 3.93 3.96 -8.69
CA ASN A 81 3.63 5.06 -9.61
C ASN A 81 4.83 6.01 -9.78
N THR A 82 6.01 5.63 -9.28
CA THR A 82 7.19 6.49 -9.36
C THR A 82 7.55 6.85 -10.79
N THR A 83 7.98 8.10 -10.97
CA THR A 83 8.53 8.61 -12.23
C THR A 83 10.05 8.46 -12.32
N ASN A 84 10.69 7.94 -11.25
CA ASN A 84 12.12 7.69 -11.19
C ASN A 84 12.44 6.20 -11.42
N PRO A 85 12.70 5.78 -12.67
CA PRO A 85 12.94 4.37 -12.99
C PRO A 85 14.25 3.83 -12.41
N ASN A 86 15.24 4.69 -12.19
CA ASN A 86 16.51 4.28 -11.59
C ASN A 86 16.35 3.97 -10.10
N LYS A 87 15.58 4.79 -9.39
CA LYS A 87 15.31 4.56 -7.98
C LYS A 87 14.65 3.20 -7.73
N ILE A 88 13.55 2.91 -8.42
CA ILE A 88 12.85 1.64 -8.24
C ILE A 88 13.75 0.45 -8.63
N LYS A 89 14.50 0.55 -9.74
CA LYS A 89 15.43 -0.49 -10.19
C LYS A 89 16.50 -0.75 -9.13
N ASN A 90 17.18 0.29 -8.65
CA ASN A 90 18.28 0.15 -7.68
C ASN A 90 17.76 -0.42 -6.36
N THR A 91 16.66 0.12 -5.82
CA THR A 91 16.04 -0.39 -4.59
C THR A 91 15.67 -1.87 -4.71
N CYS A 92 14.98 -2.25 -5.79
CA CYS A 92 14.54 -3.63 -5.97
C CYS A 92 15.70 -4.59 -6.25
N ASN A 93 16.75 -4.14 -6.94
CA ASN A 93 17.97 -4.94 -7.12
C ASN A 93 18.67 -5.18 -5.78
N THR A 94 18.82 -4.16 -4.93
CA THR A 94 19.42 -4.31 -3.59
C THR A 94 18.62 -5.29 -2.72
N LEU A 95 17.29 -5.24 -2.79
CA LEU A 95 16.41 -6.15 -2.06
C LEU A 95 16.28 -7.54 -2.71
N ASN A 96 16.76 -7.70 -3.94
CA ASN A 96 16.56 -8.87 -4.78
C ASN A 96 15.09 -9.27 -4.88
N ILE A 97 14.25 -8.33 -5.32
CA ILE A 97 12.80 -8.48 -5.55
C ILE A 97 12.40 -7.87 -6.88
N GLU A 98 11.26 -8.30 -7.38
CA GLU A 98 10.70 -7.78 -8.64
C GLU A 98 9.90 -6.49 -8.44
N TYR A 99 9.67 -5.78 -9.54
CA TYR A 99 8.88 -4.55 -9.52
C TYR A 99 8.05 -4.33 -10.79
N ILE A 100 6.96 -3.57 -10.63
CA ILE A 100 6.16 -3.03 -11.72
C ILE A 100 6.18 -1.49 -11.58
N LYS A 101 6.83 -0.84 -12.53
CA LYS A 101 6.82 0.63 -12.64
C LYS A 101 5.59 1.10 -13.43
N PHE A 102 5.24 2.38 -13.29
CA PHE A 102 4.08 3.00 -13.95
C PHE A 102 2.81 2.19 -13.72
N ALA A 103 2.60 1.80 -12.47
CA ALA A 103 1.53 0.89 -12.07
C ALA A 103 0.12 1.46 -12.28
N CYS A 104 0.01 2.80 -12.45
CA CYS A 104 -1.25 3.52 -12.58
C CYS A 104 -2.23 3.25 -11.42
N LYS A 105 -1.72 3.03 -10.19
CA LYS A 105 -2.60 2.91 -9.01
C LYS A 105 -3.47 4.18 -8.88
N PRO A 106 -4.76 4.09 -8.55
CA PRO A 106 -5.52 2.92 -8.05
C PRO A 106 -6.18 2.05 -9.13
N PHE A 107 -5.81 2.17 -10.40
CA PHE A 107 -6.39 1.34 -11.46
C PHE A 107 -5.89 -0.11 -11.35
N PHE A 108 -6.72 -1.04 -11.82
CA PHE A 108 -6.51 -2.49 -11.66
C PHE A 108 -5.34 -3.08 -12.46
N LEU A 109 -4.85 -2.39 -13.49
CA LEU A 109 -3.88 -2.94 -14.45
C LEU A 109 -2.58 -3.45 -13.80
N GLY A 110 -2.03 -2.70 -12.84
CA GLY A 110 -0.83 -3.12 -12.10
C GLY A 110 -1.08 -4.37 -11.28
N PHE A 111 -2.18 -4.40 -10.54
CA PHE A 111 -2.60 -5.56 -9.73
C PHE A 111 -2.94 -6.79 -10.60
N TYR A 112 -3.57 -6.59 -11.75
CA TYR A 112 -3.87 -7.67 -12.69
C TYR A 112 -2.59 -8.32 -13.26
N LYS A 113 -1.58 -7.50 -13.62
CA LYS A 113 -0.27 -8.02 -14.05
C LYS A 113 0.37 -8.89 -12.96
N ILE A 114 0.30 -8.44 -11.70
CA ILE A 114 0.80 -9.21 -10.55
C ILE A 114 0.04 -10.53 -10.43
N LYS A 115 -1.31 -10.50 -10.43
CA LYS A 115 -2.15 -11.69 -10.33
C LYS A 115 -1.78 -12.74 -11.39
N ARG A 116 -1.61 -12.31 -12.63
CA ARG A 116 -1.22 -13.22 -13.73
C ARG A 116 0.20 -13.78 -13.56
N LYS A 117 1.14 -12.89 -13.19
CA LYS A 117 2.56 -13.28 -13.10
C LYS A 117 2.82 -14.28 -11.97
N TYR A 118 2.22 -14.04 -10.81
CA TYR A 118 2.45 -14.85 -9.60
C TYR A 118 1.45 -15.99 -9.44
N ASN A 119 0.40 -16.02 -10.25
CA ASN A 119 -0.70 -17.00 -10.17
C ASN A 119 -1.31 -17.10 -8.76
N VAL A 120 -1.53 -15.95 -8.12
CA VAL A 120 -2.09 -15.82 -6.77
C VAL A 120 -3.43 -15.10 -6.86
N SER A 121 -4.45 -15.54 -6.14
CA SER A 121 -5.75 -14.85 -6.04
C SER A 121 -5.65 -13.60 -5.18
N TYR A 122 -6.51 -12.61 -5.41
CA TYR A 122 -6.46 -11.31 -4.73
C TYR A 122 -6.61 -11.42 -3.20
N ASP A 123 -7.45 -12.33 -2.72
CA ASP A 123 -7.66 -12.61 -1.29
C ASP A 123 -6.40 -13.12 -0.57
N LYS A 124 -5.40 -13.61 -1.32
CA LYS A 124 -4.10 -14.06 -0.81
C LYS A 124 -2.97 -13.05 -1.02
N MET A 125 -3.32 -11.83 -1.37
CA MET A 125 -2.38 -10.72 -1.55
C MET A 125 -2.58 -9.67 -0.46
N CYS A 126 -1.48 -9.04 -0.02
CA CYS A 126 -1.52 -7.87 0.85
C CYS A 126 -0.83 -6.69 0.18
N MET A 127 -1.54 -5.57 0.01
CA MET A 127 -0.96 -4.30 -0.44
C MET A 127 -0.54 -3.48 0.77
N ILE A 128 0.72 -3.07 0.80
CA ILE A 128 1.33 -2.27 1.87
C ILE A 128 1.76 -0.93 1.27
N GLY A 129 1.22 0.16 1.78
CA GLY A 129 1.53 1.51 1.28
C GLY A 129 1.09 2.62 2.21
N ASP A 130 1.45 3.85 1.89
CA ASP A 130 1.21 5.04 2.70
C ASP A 130 0.07 5.93 2.17
N GLN A 131 -0.50 5.62 0.99
CA GLN A 131 -1.51 6.45 0.33
C GLN A 131 -2.90 5.80 0.33
N PHE A 132 -3.90 6.51 0.89
CA PHE A 132 -5.30 6.05 0.87
C PHE A 132 -5.88 5.93 -0.54
N LEU A 133 -5.58 6.90 -1.42
CA LEU A 133 -6.17 6.97 -2.76
C LEU A 133 -5.61 5.92 -3.73
N THR A 134 -4.36 5.54 -3.57
CA THR A 134 -3.70 4.63 -4.52
C THR A 134 -3.57 3.22 -4.00
N ASP A 135 -3.14 3.07 -2.75
CA ASP A 135 -2.78 1.78 -2.18
C ASP A 135 -3.99 1.13 -1.51
N ILE A 136 -4.65 1.86 -0.60
CA ILE A 136 -5.78 1.31 0.16
C ILE A 136 -7.02 1.17 -0.71
N TYR A 137 -7.46 2.25 -1.36
CA TYR A 137 -8.64 2.19 -2.22
C TYR A 137 -8.47 1.22 -3.38
N GLY A 138 -7.29 1.24 -4.04
CA GLY A 138 -7.00 0.35 -5.17
C GLY A 138 -7.03 -1.12 -4.79
N SER A 139 -6.46 -1.49 -3.64
CA SER A 139 -6.44 -2.87 -3.14
C SER A 139 -7.81 -3.32 -2.64
N ASN A 140 -8.50 -2.51 -1.82
CA ASN A 140 -9.82 -2.84 -1.29
C ASN A 140 -10.86 -3.08 -2.39
N LYS A 141 -10.81 -2.26 -3.45
CA LYS A 141 -11.69 -2.42 -4.61
C LYS A 141 -11.54 -3.78 -5.30
N LEU A 142 -10.39 -4.41 -5.19
CA LEU A 142 -10.08 -5.72 -5.78
C LEU A 142 -10.16 -6.87 -4.77
N GLY A 143 -10.43 -6.59 -3.50
CA GLY A 143 -10.52 -7.61 -2.44
C GLY A 143 -9.17 -8.11 -1.93
N LEU A 144 -8.10 -7.29 -2.04
CA LEU A 144 -6.84 -7.57 -1.38
C LEU A 144 -6.92 -7.17 0.09
N THR A 145 -6.09 -7.80 0.93
CA THR A 145 -5.79 -7.22 2.25
C THR A 145 -5.00 -5.92 2.07
N SER A 146 -5.46 -4.85 2.70
CA SER A 146 -4.80 -3.54 2.64
C SER A 146 -4.13 -3.20 3.95
N CYS A 147 -2.86 -2.79 3.90
CA CYS A 147 -2.09 -2.35 5.04
C CYS A 147 -1.61 -0.91 4.83
N LEU A 148 -2.20 0.01 5.57
CA LEU A 148 -1.74 1.39 5.63
C LEU A 148 -0.55 1.49 6.58
N ILE A 149 0.45 2.28 6.20
CA ILE A 149 1.53 2.69 7.10
C ILE A 149 1.67 4.22 7.09
N ASP A 150 2.32 4.75 8.12
CA ASP A 150 2.71 6.17 8.11
C ASP A 150 3.78 6.39 7.04
N LYS A 151 3.74 7.52 6.37
CA LYS A 151 4.77 7.92 5.43
C LYS A 151 6.11 8.15 6.12
N ILE A 152 7.21 7.80 5.47
CA ILE A 152 8.57 7.93 6.01
C ILE A 152 8.98 9.41 6.10
N SER A 153 8.62 10.24 5.11
CA SER A 153 9.01 11.65 5.01
C SER A 153 7.84 12.53 4.59
N ASP A 154 7.90 13.82 4.96
CA ASP A 154 6.97 14.85 4.50
C ASP A 154 7.26 15.33 3.08
N VAL A 155 8.42 14.96 2.54
CA VAL A 155 8.78 15.31 1.16
C VAL A 155 8.14 14.34 0.19
N GLU A 156 7.45 14.93 -0.76
CA GLU A 156 6.66 14.21 -1.76
C GLU A 156 6.65 14.97 -3.09
N GLY A 157 6.43 14.24 -4.19
CA GLY A 157 6.23 14.84 -5.50
C GLY A 157 4.98 15.74 -5.53
N LYS A 158 4.96 16.72 -6.45
CA LYS A 158 3.84 17.70 -6.57
C LYS A 158 2.48 17.02 -6.72
N TYR A 159 2.40 15.94 -7.48
CA TYR A 159 1.15 15.19 -7.70
C TYR A 159 0.68 14.46 -6.42
N THR A 160 1.59 13.91 -5.65
CA THR A 160 1.29 13.28 -4.37
C THR A 160 0.78 14.31 -3.35
N LYS A 161 1.42 15.48 -3.28
CA LYS A 161 0.94 16.58 -2.41
C LYS A 161 -0.51 16.99 -2.70
N PHE A 162 -0.92 17.00 -3.98
CA PHE A 162 -2.31 17.28 -4.33
C PHE A 162 -3.25 16.19 -3.81
N LYS A 163 -2.91 14.90 -4.00
CA LYS A 163 -3.71 13.78 -3.48
C LYS A 163 -3.85 13.84 -1.96
N ARG A 164 -2.79 14.20 -1.22
CA ARG A 164 -2.83 14.33 0.24
C ARG A 164 -3.88 15.33 0.74
N LYS A 165 -4.19 16.36 -0.02
CA LYS A 165 -5.28 17.29 0.34
C LYS A 165 -6.65 16.60 0.35
N ILE A 166 -6.86 15.67 -0.58
CA ILE A 166 -8.08 14.85 -0.63
C ILE A 166 -8.07 13.84 0.50
N GLU A 167 -6.95 13.16 0.72
CA GLU A 167 -6.76 12.15 1.76
C GLU A 167 -7.01 12.70 3.16
N LYS A 168 -6.60 13.95 3.47
CA LYS A 168 -6.91 14.60 4.76
C LYS A 168 -8.41 14.64 5.06
N ARG A 169 -9.25 14.83 4.05
CA ARG A 169 -10.72 14.81 4.22
C ARG A 169 -11.24 13.39 4.48
N ILE A 170 -10.67 12.40 3.79
CA ILE A 170 -11.00 10.98 3.97
C ILE A 170 -10.62 10.56 5.39
N ILE A 171 -9.39 10.83 5.81
CA ILE A 171 -8.88 10.52 7.15
C ILE A 171 -9.78 11.12 8.23
N LYS A 172 -10.11 12.42 8.13
CA LYS A 172 -11.02 13.08 9.07
C LYS A 172 -12.39 12.38 9.15
N SER A 173 -12.90 11.91 8.02
CA SER A 173 -14.17 11.17 7.98
C SER A 173 -14.04 9.78 8.61
N LEU A 174 -12.92 9.09 8.40
CA LEU A 174 -12.65 7.77 9.01
C LEU A 174 -12.53 7.87 10.52
N TYR A 175 -11.76 8.83 11.05
CA TYR A 175 -11.67 9.07 12.50
C TYR A 175 -13.04 9.37 13.14
N LYS A 176 -13.89 10.13 12.46
CA LYS A 176 -15.22 10.49 12.98
C LYS A 176 -16.19 9.31 12.97
N LYS A 177 -16.08 8.42 11.99
CA LYS A 177 -17.08 7.37 11.75
C LYS A 177 -16.67 6.01 12.30
N TYR A 178 -15.39 5.71 12.27
CA TYR A 178 -14.80 4.44 12.69
C TYR A 178 -13.75 4.74 13.74
N ASN A 179 -13.56 3.87 14.70
CA ASN A 179 -12.48 3.99 15.69
C ASN A 179 -11.13 3.69 15.02
N PHE A 180 -10.75 4.60 14.09
CA PHE A 180 -9.59 4.43 13.22
C PHE A 180 -8.32 4.83 13.96
N GLU A 181 -7.49 3.86 14.31
CA GLU A 181 -6.29 4.06 15.10
C GLU A 181 -5.11 3.29 14.52
N ARG A 182 -3.92 3.84 14.70
CA ARG A 182 -2.67 3.15 14.36
C ARG A 182 -2.42 1.99 15.34
N GLY A 183 -1.76 0.93 14.85
CA GLY A 183 -1.48 -0.30 15.60
C GLY A 183 -2.61 -1.32 15.56
N LYS A 184 -3.68 -1.06 14.83
CA LYS A 184 -4.85 -1.94 14.73
C LYS A 184 -4.79 -2.87 13.52
N TYR A 185 -5.41 -4.02 13.70
CA TYR A 185 -5.81 -4.96 12.67
C TYR A 185 -7.33 -4.97 12.68
N TYR A 186 -7.92 -4.57 11.56
CA TYR A 186 -9.36 -4.50 11.39
C TYR A 186 -9.77 -5.72 10.57
N ASP A 187 -10.67 -6.52 11.08
CA ASP A 187 -11.22 -7.70 10.40
C ASP A 187 -12.44 -7.33 9.55
#